data_160c593a4eaab463f5e94af3121555b6
#
_entry.id   160c593a4eaab463f5e94af3121555b6
#
_cell.length_a   1.000
_cell.length_b   1.000
_cell.length_c   1.000
_cell.angle_alpha   90.00
_cell.angle_beta   90.00
_cell.angle_gamma   90.00
#
_symmetry.space_group_name_H-M   'P 1'
#
loop_
_entity.id
_entity.type
_entity.pdbx_description
1 polymer ?
#
loop_
_entity_poly.entity_id
_entity_poly.type
_entity_poly.pdbx_seq_one_letter_code
_entity_poly.pdbx_strand_id
1 'polypeptide(L)'
;PLYVIDGFPVEDAAIASTINPSDIESLDILKDASATAIYGARGANGVVIITTKKGKVGKAQITYDGSVTMHHVTRTIPMMDAYEFVKLQAETYPASIANSTGGYLMEYQGKQWTLDDYRGIFQYDWQDEILRTALQHNHNIRLTGGTEGVRYNASVSYYNQDGILLNSGYERFQARANTVI
;
A
#
# COMPACT_ATOMS: atom_id res chain seq x y z
N PRO A 1 -16.42 -7.04 7.33
CA PRO A 1 -17.60 -6.95 6.49
C PRO A 1 -17.60 -8.04 5.42
N LEU A 2 -18.79 -8.43 4.96
CA LEU A 2 -18.97 -9.28 3.79
C LEU A 2 -18.84 -8.41 2.53
N TYR A 3 -18.11 -8.88 1.54
CA TYR A 3 -18.06 -8.22 0.23
C TYR A 3 -18.98 -8.92 -0.76
N VAL A 4 -19.75 -8.14 -1.53
CA VAL A 4 -20.62 -8.65 -2.58
C VAL A 4 -20.27 -7.94 -3.89
N ILE A 5 -19.79 -8.68 -4.86
CA ILE A 5 -19.35 -8.14 -6.16
C ILE A 5 -20.35 -8.59 -7.22
N ASP A 6 -21.03 -7.66 -7.86
CA ASP A 6 -22.06 -7.90 -8.88
C ASP A 6 -23.14 -8.94 -8.44
N GLY A 7 -23.49 -8.92 -7.13
CA GLY A 7 -24.46 -9.83 -6.54
C GLY A 7 -23.89 -11.13 -5.98
N PHE A 8 -22.61 -11.41 -6.17
CA PHE A 8 -21.93 -12.62 -5.66
C PHE A 8 -21.18 -12.31 -4.37
N PRO A 9 -21.50 -13.01 -3.25
CA PRO A 9 -20.74 -12.84 -2.01
C PRO A 9 -19.34 -13.42 -2.13
N VAL A 10 -18.36 -12.67 -1.68
CA VAL A 10 -16.93 -13.01 -1.67
C VAL A 10 -16.44 -13.04 -0.24
N GLU A 11 -15.85 -14.15 0.17
CA GLU A 11 -15.39 -14.34 1.56
C GLU A 11 -14.05 -13.66 1.82
N ASP A 12 -13.20 -13.58 0.78
CA ASP A 12 -11.88 -12.97 0.90
C ASP A 12 -11.91 -11.48 0.50
N ALA A 13 -11.66 -10.61 1.47
CA ALA A 13 -11.55 -9.16 1.26
C ALA A 13 -10.42 -8.81 0.27
N ALA A 14 -9.40 -9.65 0.13
CA ALA A 14 -8.32 -9.44 -0.81
C ALA A 14 -8.83 -9.44 -2.26
N ILE A 15 -9.81 -10.29 -2.59
CA ILE A 15 -10.42 -10.33 -3.93
C ILE A 15 -11.12 -8.98 -4.24
N ALA A 16 -11.83 -8.40 -3.28
CA ALA A 16 -12.48 -7.10 -3.46
C ALA A 16 -11.46 -5.99 -3.73
N SER A 17 -10.29 -6.05 -3.08
CA SER A 17 -9.21 -5.07 -3.27
C SER A 17 -8.51 -5.19 -4.64
N THR A 18 -8.69 -6.30 -5.34
CA THR A 18 -8.10 -6.48 -6.68
C THR A 18 -8.87 -5.76 -7.78
N ILE A 19 -10.12 -5.33 -7.53
CA ILE A 19 -10.91 -4.64 -8.55
C ILE A 19 -10.29 -3.28 -8.84
N ASN A 20 -10.08 -2.98 -10.13
CA ASN A 20 -9.63 -1.65 -10.51
C ASN A 20 -10.75 -0.63 -10.20
N PRO A 21 -10.45 0.46 -9.44
CA PRO A 21 -11.44 1.49 -9.15
C PRO A 21 -12.13 2.07 -10.39
N SER A 22 -11.44 2.14 -11.53
CA SER A 22 -12.03 2.60 -12.80
C SER A 22 -13.15 1.70 -13.32
N ASP A 23 -13.19 0.42 -12.90
CA ASP A 23 -14.24 -0.53 -13.30
C ASP A 23 -15.44 -0.54 -12.35
N ILE A 24 -15.36 0.18 -11.23
CA ILE A 24 -16.47 0.29 -10.26
C ILE A 24 -17.48 1.33 -10.76
N GLU A 25 -18.75 0.96 -10.76
CA GLU A 25 -19.88 1.86 -11.03
C GLU A 25 -20.42 2.47 -9.73
N SER A 26 -20.68 1.62 -8.71
CA SER A 26 -21.09 2.06 -7.38
C SER A 26 -20.48 1.20 -6.27
N LEU A 27 -20.37 1.79 -5.09
CA LEU A 27 -19.96 1.14 -3.87
C LEU A 27 -20.95 1.52 -2.77
N ASP A 28 -21.73 0.53 -2.31
CA ASP A 28 -22.77 0.71 -1.31
C ASP A 28 -22.41 -0.05 -0.04
N ILE A 29 -22.56 0.60 1.12
CA ILE A 29 -22.22 0.00 2.41
C ILE A 29 -23.49 -0.14 3.25
N LEU A 30 -23.90 -1.38 3.50
CA LEU A 30 -25.01 -1.71 4.38
C LEU A 30 -24.48 -2.01 5.79
N LYS A 31 -24.87 -1.19 6.77
CA LYS A 31 -24.42 -1.32 8.16
C LYS A 31 -25.53 -1.65 9.14
N ASP A 32 -26.75 -1.80 8.67
CA ASP A 32 -27.94 -1.96 9.49
C ASP A 32 -28.56 -3.37 9.37
N ALA A 33 -29.73 -3.54 9.99
CA ALA A 33 -30.47 -4.79 9.97
C ALA A 33 -30.84 -5.28 8.55
N SER A 34 -30.84 -4.40 7.56
CA SER A 34 -31.12 -4.77 6.16
C SER A 34 -30.04 -5.68 5.59
N ALA A 35 -28.79 -5.51 6.01
CA ALA A 35 -27.67 -6.37 5.62
C ALA A 35 -27.86 -7.81 6.11
N THR A 36 -28.31 -7.97 7.37
CA THR A 36 -28.56 -9.30 7.94
C THR A 36 -29.81 -9.96 7.35
N ALA A 37 -30.79 -9.19 6.95
CA ALA A 37 -32.02 -9.72 6.32
C ALA A 37 -31.71 -10.36 4.95
N ILE A 38 -30.78 -9.80 4.18
CA ILE A 38 -30.46 -10.28 2.82
C ILE A 38 -29.35 -11.34 2.86
N TYR A 39 -28.31 -11.14 3.67
CA TYR A 39 -27.09 -11.95 3.64
C TYR A 39 -26.92 -12.85 4.87
N GLY A 40 -27.92 -12.88 5.78
CA GLY A 40 -27.93 -13.69 6.98
C GLY A 40 -26.81 -13.31 7.98
N ALA A 41 -26.38 -14.26 8.77
CA ALA A 41 -25.36 -14.05 9.81
C ALA A 41 -24.02 -13.51 9.25
N ARG A 42 -23.70 -13.79 7.98
CA ARG A 42 -22.49 -13.26 7.33
C ARG A 42 -22.53 -11.74 7.15
N GLY A 43 -23.72 -11.15 7.08
CA GLY A 43 -23.91 -9.70 6.98
C GLY A 43 -23.87 -8.95 8.32
N ALA A 44 -23.76 -9.65 9.47
CA ALA A 44 -23.82 -9.04 10.80
C ALA A 44 -22.77 -7.93 11.04
N ASN A 45 -21.59 -8.03 10.44
CA ASN A 45 -20.52 -7.04 10.52
C ASN A 45 -20.57 -5.99 9.38
N GLY A 46 -21.75 -5.86 8.72
CA GLY A 46 -21.96 -5.02 7.56
C GLY A 46 -21.60 -5.68 6.23
N VAL A 47 -22.15 -5.17 5.16
CA VAL A 47 -21.96 -5.66 3.79
C VAL A 47 -21.49 -4.52 2.90
N VAL A 48 -20.45 -4.76 2.12
CA VAL A 48 -19.93 -3.84 1.10
C VAL A 48 -20.33 -4.39 -0.27
N ILE A 49 -21.22 -3.71 -0.94
CA ILE A 49 -21.69 -4.08 -2.28
C ILE A 49 -20.88 -3.29 -3.30
N ILE A 50 -20.20 -3.99 -4.18
CA ILE A 50 -19.44 -3.42 -5.28
C ILE A 50 -20.17 -3.78 -6.59
N THR A 51 -20.67 -2.76 -7.27
CA THR A 51 -21.26 -2.94 -8.60
C THR A 51 -20.25 -2.51 -9.65
N THR A 52 -19.94 -3.40 -10.58
CA THR A 52 -19.01 -3.07 -11.67
C THR A 52 -19.74 -2.50 -12.88
N LYS A 53 -19.04 -1.69 -13.67
CA LYS A 53 -19.57 -1.09 -14.88
C LYS A 53 -19.99 -2.17 -15.88
N LYS A 54 -21.23 -2.08 -16.35
CA LYS A 54 -21.81 -2.98 -17.36
C LYS A 54 -21.80 -2.32 -18.73
N GLY A 55 -22.00 -3.13 -19.76
CA GLY A 55 -22.19 -2.65 -21.13
C GLY A 55 -23.43 -1.74 -21.24
N LYS A 56 -23.33 -0.71 -22.07
CA LYS A 56 -24.44 0.21 -22.36
C LYS A 56 -24.89 0.05 -23.80
N VAL A 57 -26.20 0.27 -24.04
CA VAL A 57 -26.74 0.31 -25.41
C VAL A 57 -26.13 1.49 -26.15
N GLY A 58 -25.63 1.25 -27.34
CA GLY A 58 -25.03 2.27 -28.17
C GLY A 58 -23.83 1.77 -29.00
N LYS A 59 -23.25 2.68 -29.76
CA LYS A 59 -22.04 2.38 -30.55
C LYS A 59 -20.90 2.02 -29.62
N ALA A 60 -19.99 1.17 -30.09
CA ALA A 60 -18.76 0.83 -29.40
C ALA A 60 -17.99 2.10 -29.05
N GLN A 61 -17.65 2.24 -27.77
CA GLN A 61 -16.85 3.34 -27.24
C GLN A 61 -15.62 2.76 -26.56
N ILE A 62 -14.48 3.33 -26.88
CA ILE A 62 -13.21 3.05 -26.19
C ILE A 62 -12.91 4.23 -25.27
N THR A 63 -12.65 3.94 -24.01
CA THR A 63 -12.22 4.92 -23.01
C THR A 63 -10.86 4.52 -22.47
N TYR A 64 -10.02 5.51 -22.21
CA TYR A 64 -8.74 5.34 -21.54
C TYR A 64 -8.72 6.20 -20.28
N ASP A 65 -8.43 5.56 -19.15
CA ASP A 65 -8.23 6.21 -17.85
C ASP A 65 -6.79 5.98 -17.42
N GLY A 66 -6.02 7.05 -17.25
CA GLY A 66 -4.63 6.97 -16.80
C GLY A 66 -4.38 7.90 -15.62
N SER A 67 -3.58 7.44 -14.66
CA SER A 67 -3.13 8.27 -13.54
C SER A 67 -1.68 7.97 -13.19
N VAL A 68 -0.96 9.02 -12.78
CA VAL A 68 0.41 8.94 -12.25
C VAL A 68 0.43 9.64 -10.91
N THR A 69 0.98 8.98 -9.90
CA THR A 69 1.08 9.51 -8.54
C THR A 69 2.52 9.36 -8.07
N MET A 70 3.02 10.37 -7.37
CA MET A 70 4.32 10.34 -6.71
C MET A 70 4.12 10.19 -5.20
N HIS A 71 4.80 9.23 -4.60
CA HIS A 71 4.82 9.00 -3.17
C HIS A 71 6.20 9.36 -2.61
N HIS A 72 6.22 10.13 -1.55
CA HIS A 72 7.44 10.43 -0.81
C HIS A 72 7.18 10.37 0.70
N VAL A 73 8.22 10.09 1.44
CA VAL A 73 8.14 10.10 2.91
C VAL A 73 8.09 11.55 3.37
N THR A 74 7.06 11.90 4.11
CA THR A 74 6.87 13.27 4.62
C THR A 74 7.62 13.52 5.92
N ARG A 75 7.95 12.45 6.65
CA ARG A 75 8.64 12.54 7.93
C ARG A 75 9.44 11.27 8.20
N THR A 76 10.71 11.43 8.51
CA THR A 76 11.58 10.38 9.02
C THR A 76 11.58 10.37 10.55
N ILE A 77 12.03 9.27 11.14
CA ILE A 77 12.20 9.15 12.60
C ILE A 77 13.54 9.82 12.96
N PRO A 78 13.55 10.84 13.86
CA PRO A 78 14.81 11.39 14.32
C PRO A 78 15.63 10.30 15.02
N MET A 79 16.84 10.07 14.54
CA MET A 79 17.79 9.12 15.11
C MET A 79 18.86 9.86 15.89
N MET A 80 19.35 9.24 16.97
CA MET A 80 20.47 9.75 17.73
C MET A 80 21.75 9.67 16.89
N ASP A 81 22.60 10.68 17.01
CA ASP A 81 23.96 10.59 16.52
C ASP A 81 24.84 9.70 17.44
N ALA A 82 26.08 9.40 17.02
CA ALA A 82 26.97 8.53 17.77
C ALA A 82 27.27 9.07 19.20
N TYR A 83 27.40 10.39 19.31
CA TYR A 83 27.62 11.03 20.59
C TYR A 83 26.39 10.89 21.51
N GLU A 84 25.22 11.21 21.01
CA GLU A 84 23.97 11.12 21.76
C GLU A 84 23.69 9.68 22.21
N PHE A 85 23.93 8.71 21.31
CA PHE A 85 23.74 7.29 21.61
C PHE A 85 24.70 6.82 22.73
N VAL A 86 26.01 7.11 22.59
CA VAL A 86 27.00 6.71 23.59
C VAL A 86 26.77 7.43 24.92
N LYS A 87 26.35 8.69 24.91
CA LYS A 87 25.96 9.43 26.10
C LYS A 87 24.77 8.77 26.80
N LEU A 88 23.71 8.43 26.07
CA LEU A 88 22.56 7.71 26.62
C LEU A 88 22.96 6.36 27.24
N GLN A 89 23.84 5.62 26.56
CA GLN A 89 24.35 4.34 27.08
C GLN A 89 25.20 4.55 28.38
N ALA A 90 25.98 5.62 28.43
CA ALA A 90 26.77 5.95 29.62
C ALA A 90 25.87 6.29 30.84
N GLU A 91 24.81 7.00 30.60
CA GLU A 91 23.84 7.36 31.65
C GLU A 91 22.97 6.16 32.09
N THR A 92 22.58 5.30 31.14
CA THR A 92 21.67 4.18 31.43
C THR A 92 22.39 2.93 31.97
N TYR A 93 23.57 2.64 31.39
CA TYR A 93 24.31 1.40 31.67
C TYR A 93 25.81 1.69 31.95
N PRO A 94 26.15 2.47 33.01
CA PRO A 94 27.51 2.91 33.26
C PRO A 94 28.51 1.77 33.46
N ALA A 95 28.07 0.63 33.98
CA ALA A 95 28.97 -0.53 34.19
C ALA A 95 29.34 -1.28 32.90
N SER A 96 28.45 -1.26 31.89
CA SER A 96 28.66 -1.98 30.64
C SER A 96 29.42 -1.15 29.61
N ILE A 97 29.31 0.17 29.65
CA ILE A 97 29.91 1.05 28.65
C ILE A 97 31.43 1.13 28.72
N ALA A 98 31.98 0.95 29.92
CA ALA A 98 33.45 0.93 30.18
C ALA A 98 34.02 -0.49 30.10
N ASN A 99 33.23 -1.50 29.75
CA ASN A 99 33.70 -2.88 29.73
C ASN A 99 34.63 -3.14 28.55
N SER A 100 35.75 -3.79 28.82
CA SER A 100 36.80 -4.15 27.83
C SER A 100 36.29 -5.10 26.72
N THR A 101 35.12 -5.70 26.88
CA THR A 101 34.52 -6.67 25.93
C THR A 101 33.24 -6.10 25.28
N GLY A 102 33.41 -5.02 24.51
CA GLY A 102 32.33 -4.44 23.70
C GLY A 102 31.70 -3.15 24.20
N GLY A 103 32.30 -2.51 25.24
CA GLY A 103 31.86 -1.18 25.67
C GLY A 103 32.34 -0.08 24.68
N TYR A 104 31.60 1.03 24.66
CA TYR A 104 31.94 2.16 23.77
C TYR A 104 33.09 3.03 24.29
N LEU A 105 33.30 3.08 25.61
CA LEU A 105 34.38 3.85 26.25
C LEU A 105 35.51 2.92 26.68
N MET A 106 36.12 2.25 25.71
CA MET A 106 37.19 1.29 25.94
C MET A 106 38.43 1.62 25.10
N GLU A 107 39.54 0.95 25.38
CA GLU A 107 40.70 0.99 24.52
C GLU A 107 40.47 0.16 23.25
N TYR A 108 40.56 0.81 22.09
CA TYR A 108 40.47 0.16 20.79
C TYR A 108 41.60 0.64 19.88
N GLN A 109 42.34 -0.27 19.29
CA GLN A 109 43.51 0.00 18.42
C GLN A 109 44.54 0.94 19.05
N GLY A 110 44.81 0.76 20.33
CA GLY A 110 45.84 1.58 21.06
C GLY A 110 45.36 2.98 21.47
N LYS A 111 44.09 3.30 21.28
CA LYS A 111 43.47 4.55 21.70
C LYS A 111 42.36 4.28 22.71
N GLN A 112 42.44 4.98 23.86
CA GLN A 112 41.32 5.04 24.80
C GLN A 112 40.24 5.96 24.23
N TRP A 113 39.08 5.41 23.94
CA TRP A 113 37.92 6.16 23.45
C TRP A 113 37.19 6.85 24.59
N THR A 114 36.90 8.12 24.39
CA THR A 114 36.13 8.97 25.30
C THR A 114 34.81 9.37 24.63
N LEU A 115 33.88 9.90 25.41
CA LEU A 115 32.59 10.37 24.86
C LEU A 115 32.79 11.44 23.77
N ASP A 116 33.79 12.33 23.94
CA ASP A 116 34.03 13.41 22.98
C ASP A 116 34.58 12.91 21.63
N ASP A 117 35.20 11.72 21.60
CA ASP A 117 35.70 11.11 20.36
C ASP A 117 34.53 10.73 19.42
N TYR A 118 33.31 10.61 19.93
CA TYR A 118 32.12 10.31 19.15
C TYR A 118 31.49 11.55 18.52
N ARG A 119 32.00 12.77 18.84
CA ARG A 119 31.50 14.00 18.20
C ARG A 119 31.99 14.08 16.76
N GLY A 120 31.04 14.29 15.86
CA GLY A 120 31.33 14.49 14.44
C GLY A 120 31.83 13.24 13.71
N ILE A 121 31.68 12.05 14.28
CA ILE A 121 31.89 10.81 13.53
C ILE A 121 30.88 10.75 12.38
N PHE A 122 31.40 10.46 11.20
CA PHE A 122 30.52 10.23 10.04
C PHE A 122 29.56 9.07 10.29
N GLN A 123 28.27 9.31 10.07
CA GLN A 123 27.23 8.30 10.18
C GLN A 123 26.46 8.23 8.88
N TYR A 124 26.04 7.03 8.54
CA TYR A 124 25.05 6.83 7.48
C TYR A 124 23.65 7.03 8.04
N ASP A 125 22.86 7.90 7.44
CA ASP A 125 21.43 7.88 7.66
C ASP A 125 20.82 6.76 6.83
N TRP A 126 20.58 5.63 7.49
CA TRP A 126 20.01 4.46 6.85
C TRP A 126 18.59 4.71 6.34
N GLN A 127 17.88 5.70 6.88
CA GLN A 127 16.57 6.06 6.38
C GLN A 127 16.69 6.74 5.01
N ASP A 128 17.63 7.65 4.85
CA ASP A 128 17.89 8.28 3.55
C ASP A 128 18.38 7.28 2.50
N GLU A 129 19.19 6.28 2.92
CA GLU A 129 19.70 5.24 2.02
C GLU A 129 18.62 4.28 1.52
N ILE A 130 17.61 3.96 2.34
CA ILE A 130 16.59 2.99 2.00
C ILE A 130 15.28 3.60 1.48
N LEU A 131 15.08 4.91 1.69
CA LEU A 131 13.88 5.61 1.28
C LEU A 131 14.10 6.29 -0.07
N ARG A 132 13.04 6.28 -0.88
CA ARG A 132 13.03 6.97 -2.18
C ARG A 132 11.70 7.63 -2.46
N THR A 133 11.70 8.58 -3.38
CA THR A 133 10.47 9.00 -4.04
C THR A 133 10.05 7.91 -5.00
N ALA A 134 8.84 7.41 -4.85
CA ALA A 134 8.31 6.29 -5.59
C ALA A 134 7.21 6.74 -6.56
N LEU A 135 7.16 6.13 -7.73
CA LEU A 135 6.12 6.37 -8.72
C LEU A 135 5.08 5.27 -8.67
N GLN A 136 3.84 5.68 -8.80
CA GLN A 136 2.71 4.79 -9.04
C GLN A 136 2.04 5.23 -10.33
N HIS A 137 1.73 4.29 -11.21
CA HIS A 137 0.93 4.57 -12.38
C HIS A 137 -0.12 3.50 -12.61
N ASN A 138 -1.27 3.94 -13.10
CA ASN A 138 -2.40 3.08 -13.41
C ASN A 138 -2.90 3.44 -14.80
N HIS A 139 -3.12 2.44 -15.62
CA HIS A 139 -3.64 2.56 -16.98
C HIS A 139 -4.80 1.59 -17.15
N ASN A 140 -5.92 2.08 -17.63
CA ASN A 140 -7.10 1.26 -17.90
C ASN A 140 -7.66 1.62 -19.28
N ILE A 141 -7.82 0.62 -20.13
CA ILE A 141 -8.51 0.74 -21.42
C ILE A 141 -9.79 -0.06 -21.31
N ARG A 142 -10.89 0.57 -21.66
CA ARG A 142 -12.24 -0.04 -21.63
C ARG A 142 -12.92 0.10 -22.97
N LEU A 143 -13.55 -0.98 -23.43
CA LEU A 143 -14.43 -1.04 -24.56
C LEU A 143 -15.84 -1.34 -24.07
N THR A 144 -16.80 -0.48 -24.35
CA THR A 144 -18.22 -0.68 -24.00
C THR A 144 -19.11 -0.42 -25.20
N GLY A 145 -20.19 -1.16 -25.30
CA GLY A 145 -21.17 -1.00 -26.38
C GLY A 145 -22.27 -2.06 -26.31
N GLY A 146 -23.17 -2.04 -27.28
CA GLY A 146 -24.18 -3.07 -27.43
C GLY A 146 -25.49 -2.59 -28.05
N THR A 147 -26.40 -3.52 -28.16
CA THR A 147 -27.77 -3.35 -28.58
C THR A 147 -28.74 -3.61 -27.41
N GLU A 148 -30.04 -3.48 -27.63
CA GLU A 148 -31.02 -3.82 -26.58
C GLU A 148 -30.93 -5.29 -26.15
N GLY A 149 -30.57 -6.19 -27.06
CA GLY A 149 -30.49 -7.63 -26.80
C GLY A 149 -29.13 -8.09 -26.28
N VAL A 150 -28.04 -7.39 -26.59
CA VAL A 150 -26.68 -7.77 -26.15
C VAL A 150 -25.87 -6.55 -25.83
N ARG A 151 -25.34 -6.46 -24.59
CA ARG A 151 -24.48 -5.38 -24.13
C ARG A 151 -23.17 -5.98 -23.61
N TYR A 152 -22.06 -5.34 -23.93
CA TYR A 152 -20.74 -5.80 -23.55
C TYR A 152 -19.90 -4.69 -22.93
N ASN A 153 -19.05 -5.07 -21.99
CA ASN A 153 -18.02 -4.23 -21.41
C ASN A 153 -16.77 -5.09 -21.23
N ALA A 154 -15.67 -4.67 -21.81
CA ALA A 154 -14.37 -5.30 -21.64
C ALA A 154 -13.35 -4.25 -21.20
N SER A 155 -12.51 -4.58 -20.23
CA SER A 155 -11.45 -3.71 -19.76
C SER A 155 -10.14 -4.47 -19.58
N VAL A 156 -9.05 -3.75 -19.81
CA VAL A 156 -7.69 -4.20 -19.54
C VAL A 156 -7.02 -3.10 -18.74
N SER A 157 -6.45 -3.46 -17.60
CA SER A 157 -5.76 -2.54 -16.73
C SER A 157 -4.36 -3.03 -16.36
N TYR A 158 -3.47 -2.06 -16.27
CA TYR A 158 -2.12 -2.23 -15.77
C TYR A 158 -1.88 -1.25 -14.62
N TYR A 159 -1.43 -1.78 -13.51
CA TYR A 159 -1.11 -1.02 -12.30
C TYR A 159 0.31 -1.37 -11.89
N ASN A 160 1.13 -0.35 -11.70
CA ASN A 160 2.44 -0.49 -11.12
C ASN A 160 2.61 0.55 -10.02
N GLN A 161 3.15 0.12 -8.90
CA GLN A 161 3.47 0.96 -7.76
C GLN A 161 4.86 0.60 -7.25
N ASP A 162 5.81 1.49 -7.44
CA ASP A 162 7.06 1.43 -6.72
C ASP A 162 6.83 1.69 -5.23
N GLY A 163 7.52 0.98 -4.37
CA GLY A 163 7.50 1.26 -2.94
C GLY A 163 8.44 2.39 -2.56
N ILE A 164 8.10 3.11 -1.50
CA ILE A 164 8.97 4.14 -0.90
C ILE A 164 10.24 3.55 -0.27
N LEU A 165 10.23 2.25 0.03
CA LEU A 165 11.42 1.50 0.40
C LEU A 165 12.06 0.92 -0.87
N LEU A 166 13.38 0.99 -0.97
CA LEU A 166 14.13 0.35 -2.06
C LEU A 166 13.79 -1.14 -2.15
N ASN A 167 13.75 -1.67 -3.38
CA ASN A 167 13.45 -3.07 -3.67
C ASN A 167 12.04 -3.54 -3.23
N SER A 168 11.13 -2.62 -2.96
CA SER A 168 9.72 -2.93 -2.76
C SER A 168 8.88 -2.37 -3.89
N GLY A 169 7.80 -3.05 -4.22
CA GLY A 169 6.88 -2.63 -5.27
C GLY A 169 5.75 -3.62 -5.46
N TYR A 170 4.78 -3.22 -6.24
CA TYR A 170 3.63 -4.03 -6.59
C TYR A 170 3.23 -3.79 -8.03
N GLU A 171 3.06 -4.85 -8.79
CA GLU A 171 2.64 -4.82 -10.18
C GLU A 171 1.42 -5.71 -10.37
N ARG A 172 0.45 -5.23 -11.17
CA ARG A 172 -0.77 -5.99 -11.44
C ARG A 172 -1.27 -5.76 -12.85
N PHE A 173 -1.53 -6.84 -13.54
CA PHE A 173 -2.20 -6.86 -14.84
C PHE A 173 -3.56 -7.52 -14.70
N GLN A 174 -4.61 -6.90 -15.21
CA GLN A 174 -5.97 -7.44 -15.16
C GLN A 174 -6.69 -7.29 -16.49
N ALA A 175 -7.48 -8.30 -16.84
CA ALA A 175 -8.45 -8.25 -17.91
C ALA A 175 -9.82 -8.66 -17.38
N ARG A 176 -10.86 -7.94 -17.75
CA ARG A 176 -12.25 -8.23 -17.39
C ARG A 176 -13.14 -8.14 -18.62
N ALA A 177 -14.07 -9.06 -18.74
CA ALA A 177 -15.11 -9.00 -19.74
C ALA A 177 -16.47 -9.31 -19.08
N ASN A 178 -17.49 -8.53 -19.42
CA ASN A 178 -18.84 -8.69 -18.95
C ASN A 178 -19.79 -8.58 -20.15
N THR A 179 -20.71 -9.51 -20.28
CA THR A 179 -21.76 -9.51 -21.32
C THR A 179 -23.09 -9.73 -20.67
N VAL A 180 -24.06 -8.93 -21.05
CA VAL A 180 -25.46 -9.02 -20.61
C VAL A 180 -26.31 -9.24 -21.86
N ILE A 181 -27.11 -10.31 -21.85
CA ILE A 181 -27.99 -10.75 -22.91
C ILE A 181 -29.43 -10.50 -22.48
#